data_c5c1e36345005e5c0a3e25d5fc8c0194
#
_entry.id   c5c1e36345005e5c0a3e25d5fc8c0194
#
_cell.length_a   1.000
_cell.length_b   1.000
_cell.length_c   1.000
_cell.angle_alpha   90.00
_cell.angle_beta   90.00
_cell.angle_gamma   90.00
#
_symmetry.space_group_name_H-M   'P 1'
#
loop_
_entity.id
_entity.type
_entity.pdbx_description
1 polymer ?
#
loop_
_entity_poly.entity_id
_entity_poly.type
_entity_poly.pdbx_seq_one_letter_code
_entity_poly.pdbx_strand_id
1 'polypeptide(L)'
;MKYDVIVIGLGSAGLMIADRLNDSGLKVLVLEQNRRAGIKLLLTGNGRCNVMSSDNAEDFVAAVHNGRFLRSAYHKYNVKKFFDKHNLKLKQENRRLYPASEKSRDVVNAFKIDHAKINYKEKVEDLVFEDDKLVGVKTNVDTYYGKNIVVCAGGKTYPQSGSDGSLHRILKKHGVKITKIYPSEVALVFEDFRELSGVALQNVRMFHKKNERSGDLLFTHKGLSGPLSISMGEFVARYPEDKFYLDFYPDLNEEELFAKLWEDNKFLQGKLPKSFYNFMIEKHFPENVSKKELRKFVTKIKRYELVDVKTMPLEYAFTTAGGVDLKVVSPKTCSHKKIENLYFAGEILDLHGEIGGYNLMVAWFTGMIVADAIKEKYGIEN
;
A
#
# COMPACT_ATOMS: atom_id res chain seq x y z
N MET A 1 20.91 27.82 -11.78
CA MET A 1 21.52 26.66 -12.50
C MET A 1 20.36 25.77 -12.95
N LYS A 2 20.34 25.35 -14.22
CA LYS A 2 19.25 24.50 -14.74
C LYS A 2 19.67 23.03 -14.67
N TYR A 3 18.83 22.18 -14.07
CA TYR A 3 19.01 20.73 -13.98
C TYR A 3 18.38 20.04 -15.19
N ASP A 4 18.87 18.86 -15.55
CA ASP A 4 18.22 18.02 -16.57
C ASP A 4 17.02 17.30 -15.98
N VAL A 5 17.12 16.88 -14.69
CA VAL A 5 16.06 16.20 -13.95
C VAL A 5 15.99 16.74 -12.52
N ILE A 6 14.76 17.03 -12.06
CA ILE A 6 14.46 17.29 -10.64
C ILE A 6 13.56 16.17 -10.13
N VAL A 7 14.01 15.43 -9.13
CA VAL A 7 13.28 14.33 -8.49
C VAL A 7 12.75 14.83 -7.14
N ILE A 8 11.43 14.78 -6.94
CA ILE A 8 10.77 15.23 -5.71
C ILE A 8 10.45 14.02 -4.85
N GLY A 9 11.18 13.87 -3.75
CA GLY A 9 11.10 12.74 -2.82
C GLY A 9 12.18 11.69 -3.06
N LEU A 10 12.82 11.23 -1.98
CA LEU A 10 13.84 10.17 -1.98
C LEU A 10 13.36 8.93 -1.20
N GLY A 11 12.10 8.57 -1.41
CA GLY A 11 11.52 7.29 -1.02
C GLY A 11 11.90 6.16 -1.99
N SER A 12 11.17 5.05 -1.95
CA SER A 12 11.45 3.87 -2.80
C SER A 12 11.57 4.23 -4.28
N ALA A 13 10.59 4.94 -4.85
CA ALA A 13 10.60 5.29 -6.27
C ALA A 13 11.72 6.28 -6.61
N GLY A 14 11.94 7.30 -5.74
CA GLY A 14 13.01 8.29 -5.95
C GLY A 14 14.41 7.69 -5.88
N LEU A 15 14.65 6.74 -4.97
CA LEU A 15 15.90 5.96 -4.91
C LEU A 15 16.14 5.19 -6.20
N MET A 16 15.11 4.50 -6.73
CA MET A 16 15.21 3.77 -7.98
C MET A 16 15.53 4.67 -9.18
N ILE A 17 14.91 5.86 -9.23
CA ILE A 17 15.16 6.83 -10.30
C ILE A 17 16.58 7.41 -10.20
N ALA A 18 16.98 7.85 -9.01
CA ALA A 18 18.30 8.43 -8.79
C ALA A 18 19.43 7.42 -9.10
N ASP A 19 19.28 6.15 -8.70
CA ASP A 19 20.21 5.08 -9.01
C ASP A 19 20.32 4.83 -10.53
N ARG A 20 19.20 4.67 -11.22
CA ARG A 20 19.21 4.39 -12.66
C ARG A 20 19.71 5.56 -13.52
N LEU A 21 19.64 6.78 -12.98
CA LEU A 21 20.19 7.97 -13.61
C LEU A 21 21.64 8.29 -13.15
N ASN A 22 22.18 7.53 -12.19
CA ASN A 22 23.47 7.82 -11.56
C ASN A 22 24.62 7.98 -12.59
N ASP A 23 24.72 7.05 -13.53
CA ASP A 23 25.79 7.01 -14.50
C ASP A 23 25.38 7.58 -15.89
N SER A 24 24.28 8.35 -15.93
CA SER A 24 23.71 8.87 -17.19
C SER A 24 24.40 10.14 -17.72
N GLY A 25 25.24 10.79 -16.91
CA GLY A 25 25.82 12.11 -17.23
C GLY A 25 24.83 13.28 -17.10
N LEU A 26 23.56 13.01 -16.74
CA LEU A 26 22.54 14.05 -16.53
C LEU A 26 22.76 14.79 -15.20
N LYS A 27 22.48 16.08 -15.19
CA LYS A 27 22.47 16.89 -13.95
C LYS A 27 21.17 16.61 -13.17
N VAL A 28 21.23 15.70 -12.22
CA VAL A 28 20.09 15.31 -11.39
C VAL A 28 20.11 16.04 -10.06
N LEU A 29 18.98 16.69 -9.71
CA LEU A 29 18.71 17.24 -8.37
C LEU A 29 17.63 16.39 -7.72
N VAL A 30 17.86 15.96 -6.49
CA VAL A 30 16.86 15.29 -5.65
C VAL A 30 16.51 16.20 -4.48
N LEU A 31 15.22 16.44 -4.29
CA LEU A 31 14.66 17.25 -3.19
C LEU A 31 13.96 16.32 -2.20
N GLU A 32 14.50 16.22 -0.98
CA GLU A 32 13.95 15.37 0.08
C GLU A 32 13.64 16.23 1.32
N GLN A 33 12.37 16.20 1.75
CA GLN A 33 11.94 17.01 2.90
C GLN A 33 12.47 16.50 4.25
N ASN A 34 12.89 15.25 4.32
CA ASN A 34 13.43 14.64 5.52
C ASN A 34 14.96 14.78 5.61
N ARG A 35 15.52 14.32 6.74
CA ARG A 35 16.99 14.34 6.99
C ARG A 35 17.74 13.19 6.32
N ARG A 36 17.03 12.19 5.76
CA ARG A 36 17.62 11.00 5.14
C ARG A 36 16.64 10.35 4.16
N ALA A 37 17.19 9.56 3.25
CA ALA A 37 16.42 8.79 2.27
C ALA A 37 15.61 7.65 2.90
N GLY A 38 14.53 7.25 2.24
CA GLY A 38 13.86 5.98 2.44
C GLY A 38 13.17 5.79 3.79
N ILE A 39 12.76 6.85 4.51
CA ILE A 39 12.21 6.73 5.88
C ILE A 39 11.03 5.75 5.93
N LYS A 40 10.06 5.87 5.02
CA LYS A 40 8.91 4.95 4.99
C LYS A 40 9.36 3.52 4.65
N LEU A 41 10.33 3.35 3.75
CA LEU A 41 10.89 2.05 3.40
C LEU A 41 11.56 1.37 4.59
N LEU A 42 12.28 2.12 5.44
CA LEU A 42 12.91 1.60 6.66
C LEU A 42 11.90 1.03 7.67
N LEU A 43 10.64 1.46 7.63
CA LEU A 43 9.56 0.99 8.52
C LEU A 43 8.86 -0.28 7.98
N THR A 44 9.03 -0.61 6.72
CA THR A 44 8.33 -1.73 6.09
C THR A 44 8.77 -3.08 6.67
N GLY A 45 7.81 -4.02 6.76
CA GLY A 45 8.07 -5.37 7.26
C GLY A 45 8.69 -5.41 8.66
N ASN A 46 8.28 -4.52 9.56
CA ASN A 46 8.86 -4.36 10.91
C ASN A 46 10.39 -4.15 10.89
N GLY A 47 10.87 -3.34 9.93
CA GLY A 47 12.31 -3.05 9.77
C GLY A 47 13.07 -4.08 8.94
N ARG A 48 12.41 -5.14 8.45
CA ARG A 48 13.02 -6.17 7.57
C ARG A 48 12.98 -5.79 6.09
N CYS A 49 11.99 -5.00 5.66
CA CYS A 49 11.64 -4.65 4.28
C CYS A 49 11.27 -5.86 3.41
N ASN A 50 9.99 -6.05 3.16
CA ASN A 50 9.53 -6.98 2.12
C ASN A 50 9.71 -6.33 0.74
N VAL A 51 10.85 -6.60 0.09
CA VAL A 51 11.31 -5.91 -1.13
C VAL A 51 10.38 -6.13 -2.32
N MET A 52 9.85 -7.36 -2.45
CA MET A 52 8.96 -7.74 -3.54
C MET A 52 8.21 -9.05 -3.24
N SER A 53 7.14 -9.30 -4.00
CA SER A 53 6.53 -10.62 -4.11
C SER A 53 7.26 -11.48 -5.15
N SER A 54 7.23 -12.80 -4.99
CA SER A 54 7.65 -13.78 -6.00
C SER A 54 6.53 -14.23 -6.93
N ASP A 55 5.36 -13.64 -6.83
CA ASP A 55 4.21 -13.98 -7.65
C ASP A 55 4.48 -13.75 -9.14
N ASN A 56 3.76 -14.46 -10.00
CA ASN A 56 3.81 -14.25 -11.43
C ASN A 56 3.09 -12.95 -11.86
N ALA A 57 3.13 -12.62 -13.14
CA ALA A 57 2.57 -11.37 -13.68
C ALA A 57 1.05 -11.26 -13.47
N GLU A 58 0.31 -12.36 -13.60
CA GLU A 58 -1.15 -12.35 -13.48
C GLU A 58 -1.56 -12.11 -12.03
N ASP A 59 -0.93 -12.80 -11.09
CA ASP A 59 -1.16 -12.64 -9.66
C ASP A 59 -0.76 -11.23 -9.20
N PHE A 60 0.38 -10.70 -9.67
CA PHE A 60 0.78 -9.32 -9.41
C PHE A 60 -0.28 -8.32 -9.90
N VAL A 61 -0.74 -8.48 -11.15
CA VAL A 61 -1.75 -7.59 -11.74
C VAL A 61 -3.08 -7.67 -10.98
N ALA A 62 -3.45 -8.85 -10.47
CA ALA A 62 -4.66 -9.06 -9.68
C ALA A 62 -4.55 -8.44 -8.28
N ALA A 63 -3.38 -8.50 -7.65
CA ALA A 63 -3.13 -7.99 -6.29
C ALA A 63 -2.90 -6.47 -6.22
N VAL A 64 -2.78 -5.78 -7.37
CA VAL A 64 -2.58 -4.33 -7.44
C VAL A 64 -3.82 -3.65 -8.04
N HIS A 65 -4.37 -2.67 -7.34
CA HIS A 65 -5.41 -1.80 -7.89
C HIS A 65 -4.88 -1.11 -9.15
N ASN A 66 -5.63 -1.20 -10.26
CA ASN A 66 -5.18 -0.76 -11.58
C ASN A 66 -3.90 -1.46 -12.08
N GLY A 67 -3.57 -2.66 -11.60
CA GLY A 67 -2.31 -3.38 -11.88
C GLY A 67 -2.02 -3.63 -13.35
N ARG A 68 -3.06 -3.66 -14.22
CA ARG A 68 -2.88 -3.73 -15.68
C ARG A 68 -2.00 -2.62 -16.25
N PHE A 69 -1.94 -1.46 -15.59
CA PHE A 69 -1.05 -0.36 -15.94
C PHE A 69 0.43 -0.78 -15.93
N LEU A 70 0.81 -1.72 -15.06
CA LEU A 70 2.18 -2.19 -14.86
C LEU A 70 2.48 -3.54 -15.51
N ARG A 71 1.53 -4.16 -16.24
CA ARG A 71 1.74 -5.48 -16.86
C ARG A 71 2.99 -5.52 -17.75
N SER A 72 3.17 -4.54 -18.62
CA SER A 72 4.34 -4.46 -19.50
C SER A 72 5.63 -4.25 -18.70
N ALA A 73 5.60 -3.47 -17.63
CA ALA A 73 6.75 -3.25 -16.76
C ALA A 73 7.18 -4.54 -16.04
N TYR A 74 6.22 -5.33 -15.58
CA TYR A 74 6.51 -6.62 -14.94
C TYR A 74 7.31 -7.55 -15.87
N HIS A 75 6.97 -7.61 -17.17
CA HIS A 75 7.69 -8.43 -18.15
C HIS A 75 9.02 -7.80 -18.58
N LYS A 76 9.12 -6.47 -18.61
CA LYS A 76 10.35 -5.76 -19.02
C LYS A 76 11.43 -5.78 -17.94
N TYR A 77 11.05 -5.61 -16.66
CA TYR A 77 11.98 -5.37 -15.57
C TYR A 77 12.07 -6.56 -14.61
N ASN A 78 13.28 -6.88 -14.20
CA ASN A 78 13.55 -7.89 -13.19
C ASN A 78 14.11 -7.22 -11.93
N VAL A 79 13.24 -6.98 -10.96
CA VAL A 79 13.58 -6.32 -9.67
C VAL A 79 14.62 -7.12 -8.90
N LYS A 80 14.50 -8.46 -8.87
CA LYS A 80 15.48 -9.31 -8.18
C LYS A 80 16.87 -9.16 -8.80
N LYS A 81 16.97 -9.22 -10.15
CA LYS A 81 18.25 -9.03 -10.88
C LYS A 81 18.84 -7.64 -10.63
N PHE A 82 17.99 -6.60 -10.48
CA PHE A 82 18.46 -5.26 -10.11
C PHE A 82 19.17 -5.30 -8.76
N PHE A 83 18.55 -5.86 -7.72
CA PHE A 83 19.16 -5.93 -6.39
C PHE A 83 20.36 -6.88 -6.35
N ASP A 84 20.35 -7.98 -7.10
CA ASP A 84 21.52 -8.87 -7.23
C ASP A 84 22.75 -8.11 -7.80
N LYS A 85 22.55 -7.24 -8.81
CA LYS A 85 23.62 -6.39 -9.38
C LYS A 85 24.14 -5.35 -8.36
N HIS A 86 23.34 -4.98 -7.37
CA HIS A 86 23.70 -4.07 -6.28
C HIS A 86 24.21 -4.82 -5.05
N ASN A 87 24.60 -6.10 -5.17
CA ASN A 87 25.10 -6.97 -4.11
C ASN A 87 24.12 -7.14 -2.93
N LEU A 88 22.84 -6.90 -3.12
CA LEU A 88 21.82 -7.15 -2.11
C LEU A 88 21.24 -8.55 -2.30
N LYS A 89 21.70 -9.50 -1.49
CA LYS A 89 21.17 -10.86 -1.46
C LYS A 89 19.76 -10.85 -0.89
N LEU A 90 18.81 -11.45 -1.62
CA LEU A 90 17.43 -11.62 -1.17
C LEU A 90 17.18 -13.08 -0.78
N LYS A 91 16.44 -13.30 0.31
CA LYS A 91 15.89 -14.59 0.71
C LYS A 91 14.37 -14.59 0.56
N GLN A 92 13.82 -15.74 0.18
CA GLN A 92 12.39 -15.92 0.03
C GLN A 92 11.79 -16.59 1.27
N GLU A 93 10.70 -16.02 1.77
CA GLU A 93 9.84 -16.59 2.80
C GLU A 93 8.40 -16.63 2.26
N ASN A 94 7.89 -17.80 1.93
CA ASN A 94 6.65 -17.98 1.17
C ASN A 94 6.71 -17.20 -0.18
N ARG A 95 5.77 -16.25 -0.37
CA ARG A 95 5.72 -15.38 -1.57
C ARG A 95 6.47 -14.06 -1.39
N ARG A 96 7.17 -13.83 -0.30
CA ARG A 96 7.81 -12.55 0.04
C ARG A 96 9.32 -12.67 -0.03
N LEU A 97 9.98 -11.68 -0.61
CA LEU A 97 11.43 -11.59 -0.63
C LEU A 97 11.90 -10.48 0.31
N TYR A 98 12.82 -10.85 1.18
CA TYR A 98 13.46 -9.97 2.15
C TYR A 98 14.97 -9.90 1.88
N PRO A 99 15.66 -8.81 2.28
CA PRO A 99 17.12 -8.85 2.31
C PRO A 99 17.59 -10.01 3.23
N ALA A 100 18.62 -10.74 2.81
CA ALA A 100 19.14 -11.87 3.58
C ALA A 100 19.62 -11.45 4.99
N SER A 101 20.02 -10.19 5.14
CA SER A 101 20.39 -9.57 6.42
C SER A 101 19.21 -9.25 7.34
N GLU A 102 17.97 -9.32 6.84
CA GLU A 102 16.75 -8.89 7.54
C GLU A 102 16.74 -7.42 7.98
N LYS A 103 17.51 -6.56 7.30
CA LYS A 103 17.64 -5.16 7.64
C LYS A 103 17.19 -4.28 6.47
N SER A 104 16.10 -3.53 6.65
CA SER A 104 15.60 -2.57 5.65
C SER A 104 16.63 -1.51 5.25
N ARG A 105 17.58 -1.22 6.14
CA ARG A 105 18.68 -0.28 5.86
C ARG A 105 19.56 -0.76 4.71
N ASP A 106 19.79 -2.06 4.59
CA ASP A 106 20.64 -2.59 3.52
C ASP A 106 19.97 -2.44 2.16
N VAL A 107 18.63 -2.45 2.10
CA VAL A 107 17.89 -2.13 0.88
C VAL A 107 18.11 -0.68 0.47
N VAL A 108 18.07 0.28 1.43
CA VAL A 108 18.35 1.71 1.14
C VAL A 108 19.80 1.91 0.70
N ASN A 109 20.74 1.24 1.38
CA ASN A 109 22.17 1.37 1.10
C ASN A 109 22.60 0.68 -0.21
N ALA A 110 21.78 -0.20 -0.78
CA ALA A 110 22.07 -0.83 -2.06
C ALA A 110 22.02 0.14 -3.25
N PHE A 111 21.27 1.24 -3.14
CA PHE A 111 21.13 2.21 -4.23
C PHE A 111 22.38 3.08 -4.38
N LYS A 112 22.85 3.23 -5.62
CA LYS A 112 23.95 4.10 -6.01
C LYS A 112 23.42 5.46 -6.45
N ILE A 113 23.65 6.50 -5.67
CA ILE A 113 23.09 7.83 -5.90
C ILE A 113 24.15 8.95 -5.77
N ASP A 114 25.41 8.60 -5.94
CA ASP A 114 26.56 9.47 -5.65
C ASP A 114 26.70 10.65 -6.61
N HIS A 115 26.21 10.50 -7.86
CA HIS A 115 26.27 11.54 -8.89
C HIS A 115 25.06 12.50 -8.85
N ALA A 116 24.01 12.19 -8.09
CA ALA A 116 22.90 13.10 -7.90
C ALA A 116 23.21 14.14 -6.81
N LYS A 117 22.88 15.41 -7.06
CA LYS A 117 22.85 16.41 -6.00
C LYS A 117 21.61 16.17 -5.15
N ILE A 118 21.76 15.90 -3.86
CA ILE A 118 20.66 15.66 -2.94
C ILE A 118 20.55 16.79 -1.92
N ASN A 119 19.41 17.48 -1.91
CA ASN A 119 19.09 18.48 -0.90
C ASN A 119 18.10 17.84 0.10
N TYR A 120 18.58 17.61 1.30
CA TYR A 120 17.77 17.15 2.43
C TYR A 120 17.15 18.31 3.20
N LYS A 121 16.04 18.06 3.92
CA LYS A 121 15.26 19.05 4.67
C LYS A 121 14.69 20.13 3.76
N GLU A 122 14.46 19.82 2.52
CA GLU A 122 13.97 20.74 1.53
C GLU A 122 12.64 20.25 0.96
N LYS A 123 11.57 20.97 1.29
CA LYS A 123 10.20 20.65 0.95
C LYS A 123 9.75 21.44 -0.27
N VAL A 124 9.24 20.73 -1.28
CA VAL A 124 8.59 21.38 -2.43
C VAL A 124 7.24 21.95 -2.00
N GLU A 125 7.04 23.24 -2.30
CA GLU A 125 5.82 23.99 -1.95
C GLU A 125 4.96 24.32 -3.17
N ASP A 126 5.56 24.38 -4.37
CA ASP A 126 4.82 24.61 -5.60
C ASP A 126 5.58 24.15 -6.85
N LEU A 127 4.86 24.01 -7.96
CA LEU A 127 5.42 23.87 -9.30
C LEU A 127 5.53 25.25 -9.96
N VAL A 128 6.58 25.47 -10.76
CA VAL A 128 6.84 26.71 -11.45
C VAL A 128 6.52 26.55 -12.94
N PHE A 129 5.61 27.38 -13.42
CA PHE A 129 5.23 27.44 -14.84
C PHE A 129 5.60 28.80 -15.43
N GLU A 130 6.11 28.78 -16.66
CA GLU A 130 6.35 29.96 -17.50
C GLU A 130 5.68 29.70 -18.87
N ASP A 131 4.82 30.59 -19.33
CA ASP A 131 4.05 30.43 -20.57
C ASP A 131 3.40 29.04 -20.70
N ASP A 132 2.68 28.63 -19.64
CA ASP A 132 2.02 27.31 -19.51
C ASP A 132 2.96 26.08 -19.57
N LYS A 133 4.28 26.29 -19.57
CA LYS A 133 5.28 25.22 -19.55
C LYS A 133 5.81 25.01 -18.15
N LEU A 134 5.86 23.76 -17.70
CA LEU A 134 6.49 23.41 -16.45
C LEU A 134 8.02 23.56 -16.59
N VAL A 135 8.61 24.47 -15.81
CA VAL A 135 10.03 24.83 -15.90
C VAL A 135 10.82 24.55 -14.61
N GLY A 136 10.13 24.30 -13.49
CA GLY A 136 10.84 24.11 -12.22
C GLY A 136 9.92 23.83 -11.04
N VAL A 137 10.49 23.96 -9.85
CA VAL A 137 9.80 23.79 -8.56
C VAL A 137 10.26 24.86 -7.59
N LYS A 138 9.33 25.31 -6.75
CA LYS A 138 9.60 26.19 -5.60
C LYS A 138 9.63 25.33 -4.33
N THR A 139 10.64 25.55 -3.51
CA THR A 139 10.78 24.92 -2.20
C THR A 139 10.70 25.94 -1.07
N ASN A 140 10.75 25.45 0.18
CA ASN A 140 10.87 26.31 1.35
C ASN A 140 12.24 27.03 1.47
N VAL A 141 13.19 26.74 0.56
CA VAL A 141 14.56 27.29 0.59
C VAL A 141 14.81 28.14 -0.66
N ASP A 142 14.54 27.59 -1.86
CA ASP A 142 14.89 28.23 -3.13
C ASP A 142 13.94 27.78 -4.25
N THR A 143 14.12 28.35 -5.44
CA THR A 143 13.44 27.93 -6.67
C THR A 143 14.45 27.25 -7.59
N TYR A 144 14.14 26.03 -8.03
CA TYR A 144 14.98 25.24 -8.91
C TYR A 144 14.34 25.05 -10.27
N TYR A 145 15.14 25.23 -11.32
CA TYR A 145 14.71 25.06 -12.70
C TYR A 145 15.27 23.77 -13.28
N GLY A 146 14.43 23.00 -13.96
CA GLY A 146 14.77 21.71 -14.54
C GLY A 146 13.98 21.42 -15.81
N LYS A 147 14.59 20.60 -16.69
CA LYS A 147 13.94 20.19 -17.96
C LYS A 147 12.89 19.09 -17.78
N ASN A 148 13.05 18.26 -16.74
CA ASN A 148 12.11 17.19 -16.40
C ASN A 148 11.87 17.20 -14.89
N ILE A 149 10.61 17.15 -14.48
CA ILE A 149 10.21 17.15 -13.08
C ILE A 149 9.54 15.81 -12.78
N VAL A 150 10.06 15.08 -11.81
CA VAL A 150 9.56 13.76 -11.39
C VAL A 150 8.99 13.86 -9.99
N VAL A 151 7.70 13.58 -9.84
CA VAL A 151 7.01 13.58 -8.54
C VAL A 151 6.91 12.14 -8.03
N CYS A 152 7.64 11.85 -6.95
CA CYS A 152 7.65 10.56 -6.25
C CYS A 152 7.61 10.72 -4.73
N ALA A 153 6.80 11.68 -4.26
CA ALA A 153 6.68 12.11 -2.87
C ALA A 153 5.79 11.21 -2.00
N GLY A 154 5.41 10.03 -2.50
CA GLY A 154 4.54 9.11 -1.79
C GLY A 154 3.06 9.53 -1.78
N GLY A 155 2.27 8.92 -0.90
CA GLY A 155 0.84 9.16 -0.74
C GLY A 155 0.51 10.12 0.40
N LYS A 156 -0.38 9.66 1.32
CA LYS A 156 -0.85 10.45 2.46
C LYS A 156 -0.83 9.65 3.77
N THR A 157 -0.13 8.53 3.80
CA THR A 157 0.00 7.68 4.98
C THR A 157 1.40 7.81 5.59
N TYR A 158 1.52 7.67 6.91
CA TYR A 158 2.77 7.93 7.63
C TYR A 158 3.34 9.35 7.37
N PRO A 159 2.60 10.42 7.68
CA PRO A 159 3.01 11.79 7.37
C PRO A 159 4.37 12.18 7.96
N GLN A 160 4.77 11.59 9.09
CA GLN A 160 6.11 11.73 9.68
C GLN A 160 7.24 11.18 8.80
N SER A 161 6.93 10.38 7.78
CA SER A 161 7.90 9.91 6.78
C SER A 161 8.00 10.81 5.55
N GLY A 162 7.26 11.92 5.52
CA GLY A 162 7.17 12.82 4.38
C GLY A 162 6.03 12.54 3.42
N SER A 163 5.28 11.43 3.61
CA SER A 163 4.12 11.08 2.80
C SER A 163 2.86 11.78 3.38
N ASP A 164 2.81 13.12 3.24
CA ASP A 164 1.81 13.99 3.90
C ASP A 164 0.67 14.44 2.98
N GLY A 165 0.68 14.01 1.72
CA GLY A 165 -0.30 14.38 0.70
C GLY A 165 -0.18 15.81 0.17
N SER A 166 0.88 16.56 0.52
CA SER A 166 1.07 17.94 0.06
C SER A 166 1.17 18.01 -1.46
N LEU A 167 1.91 17.09 -2.08
CA LEU A 167 2.07 17.06 -3.54
C LEU A 167 0.77 16.74 -4.29
N HIS A 168 -0.15 15.96 -3.73
CA HIS A 168 -1.48 15.80 -4.33
C HIS A 168 -2.25 17.13 -4.40
N ARG A 169 -2.16 17.97 -3.36
CA ARG A 169 -2.79 19.29 -3.35
C ARG A 169 -2.16 20.25 -4.36
N ILE A 170 -0.82 20.26 -4.43
CA ILE A 170 -0.06 21.08 -5.38
C ILE A 170 -0.43 20.65 -6.82
N LEU A 171 -0.36 19.38 -7.14
CA LEU A 171 -0.70 18.82 -8.44
C LEU A 171 -2.15 19.18 -8.84
N LYS A 172 -3.10 19.03 -7.90
CA LYS A 172 -4.51 19.39 -8.13
C LYS A 172 -4.69 20.88 -8.43
N LYS A 173 -3.96 21.78 -7.74
CA LYS A 173 -3.93 23.22 -7.98
C LYS A 173 -3.53 23.54 -9.44
N HIS A 174 -2.60 22.75 -10.00
CA HIS A 174 -2.12 22.89 -11.39
C HIS A 174 -2.89 22.00 -12.40
N GLY A 175 -4.13 21.62 -12.09
CA GLY A 175 -5.03 20.93 -13.02
C GLY A 175 -4.75 19.43 -13.20
N VAL A 176 -3.82 18.83 -12.47
CA VAL A 176 -3.62 17.37 -12.48
C VAL A 176 -4.79 16.69 -11.78
N LYS A 177 -5.41 15.75 -12.45
CA LYS A 177 -6.55 15.01 -11.89
C LYS A 177 -6.09 14.04 -10.80
N ILE A 178 -6.65 14.22 -9.61
CA ILE A 178 -6.42 13.35 -8.44
C ILE A 178 -7.72 12.61 -8.10
N THR A 179 -7.67 11.30 -7.98
CA THR A 179 -8.78 10.47 -7.50
C THR A 179 -8.97 10.65 -5.99
N LYS A 180 -10.13 10.24 -5.47
CA LYS A 180 -10.40 10.36 -4.03
C LYS A 180 -9.45 9.49 -3.23
N ILE A 181 -8.85 10.07 -2.20
CA ILE A 181 -7.89 9.41 -1.32
C ILE A 181 -8.63 8.68 -0.19
N TYR A 182 -8.24 7.42 0.03
CA TYR A 182 -8.73 6.57 1.10
C TYR A 182 -7.55 5.88 1.82
N PRO A 183 -7.72 5.48 3.09
CA PRO A 183 -6.77 4.57 3.71
C PRO A 183 -6.89 3.19 3.03
N SER A 184 -5.76 2.61 2.66
CA SER A 184 -5.67 1.22 2.24
C SER A 184 -4.78 0.47 3.22
N GLU A 185 -5.10 -0.81 3.45
CA GLU A 185 -4.35 -1.61 4.41
C GLU A 185 -4.37 -0.97 5.83
N VAL A 186 -5.55 -0.90 6.42
CA VAL A 186 -5.81 -0.20 7.68
C VAL A 186 -6.65 -1.04 8.62
N ALA A 187 -6.32 -1.02 9.92
CA ALA A 187 -7.11 -1.65 10.98
C ALA A 187 -8.48 -0.98 11.13
N LEU A 188 -9.44 -1.72 11.67
CA LEU A 188 -10.82 -1.27 11.87
C LEU A 188 -11.07 -0.90 13.34
N VAL A 189 -11.87 0.13 13.53
CA VAL A 189 -12.43 0.50 14.84
C VAL A 189 -13.78 -0.19 15.00
N PHE A 190 -13.93 -0.99 16.05
CA PHE A 190 -15.14 -1.74 16.33
C PHE A 190 -15.18 -2.13 17.81
N GLU A 191 -16.32 -1.93 18.46
CA GLU A 191 -16.38 -1.96 19.94
C GLU A 191 -16.77 -3.30 20.54
N ASP A 192 -17.60 -4.09 19.86
CA ASP A 192 -18.23 -5.30 20.43
C ASP A 192 -17.26 -6.33 20.99
N PHE A 193 -16.02 -6.37 20.49
CA PHE A 193 -15.01 -7.36 20.86
C PHE A 193 -13.87 -6.80 21.72
N ARG A 194 -14.03 -5.65 22.36
CA ARG A 194 -12.96 -5.02 23.18
C ARG A 194 -12.43 -5.94 24.29
N GLU A 195 -13.31 -6.70 24.93
CA GLU A 195 -12.95 -7.63 26.00
C GLU A 195 -12.12 -8.84 25.51
N LEU A 196 -12.13 -9.09 24.18
CA LEU A 196 -11.31 -10.13 23.54
C LEU A 196 -9.94 -9.61 23.06
N SER A 197 -9.52 -8.42 23.52
CA SER A 197 -8.24 -7.84 23.09
C SER A 197 -7.07 -8.82 23.30
N GLY A 198 -6.27 -9.04 22.25
CA GLY A 198 -5.16 -9.98 22.23
C GLY A 198 -5.53 -11.37 21.71
N VAL A 199 -6.81 -11.69 21.53
CA VAL A 199 -7.25 -12.97 20.96
C VAL A 199 -7.15 -12.92 19.44
N ALA A 200 -6.56 -13.95 18.85
CA ALA A 200 -6.52 -14.14 17.40
C ALA A 200 -7.41 -15.31 16.98
N LEU A 201 -8.14 -15.12 15.89
CA LEU A 201 -8.88 -16.18 15.19
C LEU A 201 -8.19 -16.47 13.86
N GLN A 202 -8.01 -17.75 13.56
CA GLN A 202 -7.50 -18.20 12.27
C GLN A 202 -8.67 -18.49 11.31
N ASN A 203 -8.39 -18.35 10.02
CA ASN A 203 -9.34 -18.71 8.96
C ASN A 203 -10.74 -18.07 9.14
N VAL A 204 -10.80 -16.77 9.43
CA VAL A 204 -12.07 -16.02 9.44
C VAL A 204 -12.33 -15.45 8.06
N ARG A 205 -13.58 -15.35 7.65
CA ARG A 205 -13.98 -14.69 6.42
C ARG A 205 -14.69 -13.37 6.74
N MET A 206 -14.30 -12.29 6.07
CA MET A 206 -15.02 -11.00 6.09
C MET A 206 -15.56 -10.71 4.70
N PHE A 207 -16.81 -10.28 4.62
CA PHE A 207 -17.45 -10.04 3.33
C PHE A 207 -18.37 -8.81 3.35
N HIS A 208 -18.46 -8.20 2.17
CA HIS A 208 -19.30 -7.05 1.86
C HIS A 208 -19.79 -7.18 0.42
N LYS A 209 -21.11 -7.43 0.20
CA LYS A 209 -21.67 -7.71 -1.12
C LYS A 209 -20.94 -8.90 -1.78
N LYS A 210 -20.29 -8.68 -2.94
CA LYS A 210 -19.50 -9.68 -3.66
C LYS A 210 -18.01 -9.68 -3.30
N ASN A 211 -17.58 -8.73 -2.50
CA ASN A 211 -16.17 -8.65 -2.07
C ASN A 211 -16.01 -9.48 -0.80
N GLU A 212 -15.08 -10.40 -0.82
CA GLU A 212 -14.74 -11.21 0.34
C GLU A 212 -13.24 -11.42 0.45
N ARG A 213 -12.77 -11.59 1.68
CA ARG A 213 -11.41 -11.97 2.03
C ARG A 213 -11.47 -12.98 3.16
N SER A 214 -10.48 -13.88 3.18
CA SER A 214 -10.27 -14.81 4.30
C SER A 214 -8.87 -14.65 4.86
N GLY A 215 -8.71 -14.86 6.15
CA GLY A 215 -7.43 -14.75 6.81
C GLY A 215 -7.55 -14.68 8.33
N ASP A 216 -6.44 -14.40 8.99
CA ASP A 216 -6.40 -14.29 10.44
C ASP A 216 -6.92 -12.92 10.89
N LEU A 217 -7.75 -12.95 11.93
CA LEU A 217 -8.35 -11.78 12.58
C LEU A 217 -7.76 -11.64 13.99
N LEU A 218 -7.35 -10.44 14.35
CA LEU A 218 -6.88 -10.10 15.69
C LEU A 218 -7.83 -9.09 16.34
N PHE A 219 -8.37 -9.42 17.48
CA PHE A 219 -9.10 -8.47 18.33
C PHE A 219 -8.13 -7.58 19.09
N THR A 220 -8.42 -6.29 19.14
CA THR A 220 -7.62 -5.28 19.85
C THR A 220 -8.51 -4.40 20.71
N HIS A 221 -7.92 -3.65 21.62
CA HIS A 221 -8.64 -2.70 22.46
C HIS A 221 -9.35 -1.56 21.67
N LYS A 222 -8.99 -1.36 20.40
CA LYS A 222 -9.61 -0.36 19.50
C LYS A 222 -10.55 -0.98 18.48
N GLY A 223 -10.52 -2.30 18.30
CA GLY A 223 -11.33 -2.99 17.28
C GLY A 223 -10.62 -4.18 16.67
N LEU A 224 -10.61 -4.26 15.34
CA LEU A 224 -10.15 -5.40 14.58
C LEU A 224 -8.85 -5.08 13.83
N SER A 225 -7.90 -6.00 13.89
CA SER A 225 -6.63 -5.96 13.20
C SER A 225 -6.31 -7.36 12.61
N GLY A 226 -5.07 -7.60 12.24
CA GLY A 226 -4.67 -8.82 11.56
C GLY A 226 -4.85 -8.71 10.03
N PRO A 227 -4.29 -9.68 9.28
CA PRO A 227 -4.29 -9.63 7.82
C PRO A 227 -5.67 -9.43 7.21
N LEU A 228 -6.69 -10.16 7.71
CA LEU A 228 -8.06 -10.08 7.22
C LEU A 228 -8.65 -8.67 7.36
N SER A 229 -8.65 -8.13 8.56
CA SER A 229 -9.23 -6.82 8.86
C SER A 229 -8.52 -5.70 8.09
N ILE A 230 -7.20 -5.76 8.05
CA ILE A 230 -6.36 -4.78 7.36
C ILE A 230 -6.67 -4.74 5.87
N SER A 231 -6.79 -5.91 5.22
CA SER A 231 -7.10 -6.00 3.78
C SER A 231 -8.52 -5.56 3.41
N MET A 232 -9.45 -5.55 4.37
CA MET A 232 -10.83 -5.08 4.17
C MET A 232 -11.02 -3.60 4.51
N GLY A 233 -10.03 -2.96 5.13
CA GLY A 233 -10.14 -1.58 5.60
C GLY A 233 -10.47 -0.57 4.50
N GLU A 234 -9.92 -0.72 3.31
CA GLU A 234 -10.24 0.15 2.18
C GLU A 234 -11.72 0.05 1.77
N PHE A 235 -12.31 -1.15 1.78
CA PHE A 235 -13.73 -1.31 1.47
C PHE A 235 -14.61 -0.62 2.51
N VAL A 236 -14.27 -0.72 3.79
CA VAL A 236 -14.96 0.01 4.87
C VAL A 236 -14.85 1.52 4.67
N ALA A 237 -13.67 2.03 4.31
CA ALA A 237 -13.47 3.46 4.03
C ALA A 237 -14.23 3.96 2.80
N ARG A 238 -14.35 3.13 1.76
CA ARG A 238 -15.07 3.49 0.52
C ARG A 238 -16.58 3.42 0.65
N TYR A 239 -17.09 2.52 1.49
CA TYR A 239 -18.51 2.20 1.64
C TYR A 239 -18.95 2.28 3.10
N PRO A 240 -18.83 3.44 3.77
CA PRO A 240 -19.05 3.57 5.21
C PRO A 240 -20.51 3.31 5.65
N GLU A 241 -21.46 3.42 4.72
CA GLU A 241 -22.90 3.19 4.96
C GLU A 241 -23.32 1.74 4.68
N ASP A 242 -22.42 0.92 4.17
CA ASP A 242 -22.75 -0.46 3.79
C ASP A 242 -22.50 -1.42 4.97
N LYS A 243 -23.17 -2.57 4.91
CA LYS A 243 -23.04 -3.62 5.92
C LYS A 243 -21.88 -4.55 5.62
N PHE A 244 -21.07 -4.77 6.63
CA PHE A 244 -19.94 -5.72 6.61
C PHE A 244 -20.24 -6.86 7.59
N TYR A 245 -19.80 -8.06 7.23
CA TYR A 245 -20.08 -9.26 8.01
C TYR A 245 -18.82 -10.08 8.22
N LEU A 246 -18.76 -10.78 9.38
CA LEU A 246 -17.76 -11.80 9.69
C LEU A 246 -18.40 -13.20 9.70
N ASP A 247 -17.71 -14.15 9.13
CA ASP A 247 -17.94 -15.57 9.28
C ASP A 247 -16.77 -16.15 10.09
N PHE A 248 -17.05 -16.51 11.32
CA PHE A 248 -16.03 -17.00 12.27
C PHE A 248 -15.68 -18.49 12.09
N TYR A 249 -16.46 -19.21 11.30
CA TYR A 249 -16.24 -20.64 11.05
C TYR A 249 -16.58 -21.01 9.60
N PRO A 250 -15.77 -20.56 8.62
CA PRO A 250 -16.07 -20.74 7.20
C PRO A 250 -15.98 -22.18 6.69
N ASP A 251 -15.41 -23.10 7.48
CA ASP A 251 -15.26 -24.53 7.10
C ASP A 251 -16.59 -25.26 6.90
N LEU A 252 -17.66 -24.78 7.51
CA LEU A 252 -19.04 -25.32 7.36
C LEU A 252 -19.98 -24.21 6.88
N ASN A 253 -20.96 -24.59 6.04
CA ASN A 253 -22.06 -23.69 5.73
C ASN A 253 -23.08 -23.60 6.89
N GLU A 254 -24.10 -22.74 6.78
CA GLU A 254 -25.06 -22.50 7.85
C GLU A 254 -25.85 -23.76 8.24
N GLU A 255 -26.26 -24.57 7.25
CA GLU A 255 -27.04 -25.78 7.51
C GLU A 255 -26.18 -26.89 8.13
N GLU A 256 -24.95 -27.06 7.67
CA GLU A 256 -23.98 -27.98 8.25
C GLU A 256 -23.64 -27.64 9.69
N LEU A 257 -23.36 -26.36 9.96
CA LEU A 257 -23.08 -25.91 11.32
C LEU A 257 -24.29 -26.06 12.24
N PHE A 258 -25.50 -25.76 11.73
CA PHE A 258 -26.74 -25.97 12.46
C PHE A 258 -26.94 -27.46 12.82
N ALA A 259 -26.75 -28.38 11.88
CA ALA A 259 -26.87 -29.80 12.12
C ALA A 259 -25.88 -30.28 13.20
N LYS A 260 -24.61 -29.86 13.12
CA LYS A 260 -23.58 -30.20 14.12
C LYS A 260 -23.93 -29.68 15.52
N LEU A 261 -24.40 -28.44 15.63
CA LEU A 261 -24.77 -27.84 16.92
C LEU A 261 -26.07 -28.38 17.48
N TRP A 262 -26.97 -28.91 16.61
CA TRP A 262 -28.18 -29.59 17.04
C TRP A 262 -27.90 -30.97 17.62
N GLU A 263 -26.90 -31.71 17.07
CA GLU A 263 -26.41 -32.99 17.59
C GLU A 263 -25.59 -32.80 18.89
N ASP A 264 -24.69 -31.81 18.89
CA ASP A 264 -23.80 -31.48 20.02
C ASP A 264 -23.66 -29.97 20.15
N ASN A 265 -24.34 -29.40 21.14
CA ASN A 265 -24.33 -27.95 21.38
C ASN A 265 -22.93 -27.40 21.77
N LYS A 266 -21.97 -28.29 22.09
CA LYS A 266 -20.57 -27.95 22.35
C LYS A 266 -19.65 -28.14 21.15
N PHE A 267 -20.19 -28.43 19.97
CA PHE A 267 -19.40 -28.74 18.77
C PHE A 267 -18.27 -27.74 18.47
N LEU A 268 -18.46 -26.44 18.73
CA LEU A 268 -17.45 -25.41 18.54
C LEU A 268 -16.42 -25.32 19.68
N GLN A 269 -16.63 -26.01 20.80
CA GLN A 269 -15.68 -26.03 21.91
C GLN A 269 -14.38 -26.70 21.48
N GLY A 270 -13.24 -26.02 21.71
CA GLY A 270 -11.93 -26.50 21.27
C GLY A 270 -11.60 -26.28 19.78
N LYS A 271 -12.58 -25.87 18.97
CA LYS A 271 -12.37 -25.49 17.57
C LYS A 271 -12.14 -23.98 17.41
N LEU A 272 -12.63 -23.19 18.36
CA LEU A 272 -12.39 -21.76 18.47
C LEU A 272 -11.56 -21.49 19.74
N PRO A 273 -10.79 -20.38 19.79
CA PRO A 273 -10.11 -19.96 21.01
C PRO A 273 -11.06 -19.89 22.18
N LYS A 274 -10.67 -20.42 23.34
CA LYS A 274 -11.54 -20.59 24.52
C LYS A 274 -12.23 -19.28 24.93
N SER A 275 -11.51 -18.18 24.95
CA SER A 275 -12.08 -16.87 25.33
C SER A 275 -13.13 -16.39 24.33
N PHE A 276 -12.89 -16.57 23.02
CA PHE A 276 -13.87 -16.21 21.99
C PHE A 276 -15.11 -17.16 22.04
N TYR A 277 -14.89 -18.45 22.19
CA TYR A 277 -15.99 -19.41 22.36
C TYR A 277 -16.88 -19.05 23.55
N ASN A 278 -16.29 -18.81 24.72
CA ASN A 278 -17.04 -18.45 25.93
C ASN A 278 -17.82 -17.13 25.72
N PHE A 279 -17.20 -16.12 25.13
CA PHE A 279 -17.85 -14.86 24.78
C PHE A 279 -19.10 -15.07 23.90
N MET A 280 -18.98 -15.89 22.85
CA MET A 280 -20.10 -16.16 21.93
C MET A 280 -21.20 -16.94 22.62
N ILE A 281 -20.88 -17.90 23.50
CA ILE A 281 -21.86 -18.65 24.30
C ILE A 281 -22.57 -17.71 25.26
N GLU A 282 -21.86 -16.93 26.04
CA GLU A 282 -22.43 -16.04 27.05
C GLU A 282 -23.36 -14.99 26.45
N LYS A 283 -22.95 -14.39 25.32
CA LYS A 283 -23.73 -13.29 24.72
C LYS A 283 -24.80 -13.72 23.73
N HIS A 284 -24.67 -14.86 23.10
CA HIS A 284 -25.50 -15.19 21.94
C HIS A 284 -26.11 -16.59 21.94
N PHE A 285 -25.60 -17.53 22.76
CA PHE A 285 -26.18 -18.88 22.81
C PHE A 285 -27.48 -18.87 23.62
N PRO A 286 -28.56 -19.51 23.14
CA PRO A 286 -29.86 -19.47 23.80
C PRO A 286 -29.88 -20.30 25.11
N GLU A 287 -30.49 -19.78 26.16
CA GLU A 287 -30.75 -20.53 27.40
C GLU A 287 -31.67 -21.75 27.10
N ASN A 288 -32.72 -21.53 26.29
CA ASN A 288 -33.65 -22.57 25.83
C ASN A 288 -33.35 -22.90 24.39
N VAL A 289 -32.75 -24.05 24.15
CA VAL A 289 -32.35 -24.49 22.81
C VAL A 289 -33.55 -25.00 22.00
N SER A 290 -34.11 -24.14 21.18
CA SER A 290 -35.05 -24.49 20.12
C SER A 290 -34.37 -24.38 18.75
N LYS A 291 -34.92 -25.06 17.72
CA LYS A 291 -34.41 -24.94 16.34
C LYS A 291 -34.34 -23.50 15.87
N LYS A 292 -35.34 -22.68 16.21
CA LYS A 292 -35.39 -21.26 15.85
C LYS A 292 -34.28 -20.44 16.52
N GLU A 293 -34.06 -20.66 17.81
CA GLU A 293 -33.04 -19.90 18.57
C GLU A 293 -31.63 -20.36 18.19
N LEU A 294 -31.44 -21.67 17.97
CA LEU A 294 -30.14 -22.18 17.50
C LEU A 294 -29.78 -21.63 16.11
N ARG A 295 -30.75 -21.48 15.20
CA ARG A 295 -30.50 -20.82 13.90
C ARG A 295 -30.04 -19.37 14.07
N LYS A 296 -30.58 -18.62 15.01
CA LYS A 296 -30.10 -17.25 15.31
C LYS A 296 -28.63 -17.27 15.76
N PHE A 297 -28.26 -18.21 16.63
CA PHE A 297 -26.87 -18.37 17.05
C PHE A 297 -25.95 -18.73 15.89
N VAL A 298 -26.36 -19.69 15.04
CA VAL A 298 -25.62 -20.04 13.82
C VAL A 298 -25.43 -18.81 12.93
N THR A 299 -26.47 -18.00 12.74
CA THR A 299 -26.34 -16.73 11.99
C THR A 299 -25.33 -15.79 12.64
N LYS A 300 -25.26 -15.71 13.98
CA LYS A 300 -24.23 -14.91 14.68
C LYS A 300 -22.80 -15.45 14.43
N ILE A 301 -22.62 -16.74 14.27
CA ILE A 301 -21.31 -17.32 13.93
C ILE A 301 -20.95 -17.10 12.44
N LYS A 302 -21.94 -17.25 11.54
CA LYS A 302 -21.73 -17.27 10.09
C LYS A 302 -21.85 -15.88 9.43
N ARG A 303 -22.56 -14.96 10.09
CA ARG A 303 -22.90 -13.66 9.51
C ARG A 303 -23.01 -12.57 10.59
N TYR A 304 -21.94 -12.43 11.38
CA TYR A 304 -21.89 -11.38 12.40
C TYR A 304 -21.81 -10.01 11.74
N GLU A 305 -22.83 -9.17 11.92
CA GLU A 305 -22.86 -7.83 11.34
C GLU A 305 -21.95 -6.88 12.15
N LEU A 306 -21.05 -6.20 11.45
CA LEU A 306 -20.19 -5.17 12.02
C LEU A 306 -20.92 -3.82 11.99
N VAL A 307 -21.74 -3.56 12.99
CA VAL A 307 -22.51 -2.32 13.10
C VAL A 307 -21.58 -1.16 13.43
N ASP A 308 -21.70 -0.03 12.71
CA ASP A 308 -20.88 1.19 12.90
C ASP A 308 -19.37 0.98 12.80
N VAL A 309 -18.93 -0.05 12.08
CA VAL A 309 -17.51 -0.28 11.84
C VAL A 309 -16.89 0.88 11.05
N LYS A 310 -15.70 1.33 11.47
CA LYS A 310 -14.95 2.42 10.85
C LYS A 310 -13.50 2.01 10.67
N THR A 311 -12.78 2.72 9.82
CA THR A 311 -11.33 2.55 9.75
C THR A 311 -10.62 3.38 10.81
N MET A 312 -9.42 2.96 11.19
CA MET A 312 -8.48 3.88 11.82
C MET A 312 -8.23 5.07 10.89
N PRO A 313 -7.84 6.26 11.42
CA PRO A 313 -7.48 7.41 10.61
C PRO A 313 -6.43 7.09 9.54
N LEU A 314 -6.44 7.85 8.45
CA LEU A 314 -5.58 7.65 7.26
C LEU A 314 -4.09 7.59 7.59
N GLU A 315 -3.63 8.35 8.58
CA GLU A 315 -2.24 8.37 9.04
C GLU A 315 -1.75 7.04 9.63
N TYR A 316 -2.66 6.17 10.03
CA TYR A 316 -2.35 4.83 10.56
C TYR A 316 -2.42 3.72 9.49
N ALA A 317 -2.87 4.05 8.28
CA ALA A 317 -2.89 3.10 7.18
C ALA A 317 -1.48 2.82 6.66
N PHE A 318 -1.23 1.60 6.19
CA PHE A 318 0.06 1.25 5.60
C PHE A 318 0.24 1.88 4.22
N THR A 319 -0.84 2.02 3.46
CA THR A 319 -0.81 2.48 2.07
C THR A 319 -1.99 3.42 1.79
N THR A 320 -1.78 4.31 0.83
CA THR A 320 -2.77 5.23 0.30
C THR A 320 -3.46 4.60 -0.92
N ALA A 321 -4.77 4.50 -0.89
CA ALA A 321 -5.58 4.25 -2.09
C ALA A 321 -5.97 5.58 -2.73
N GLY A 322 -5.97 5.64 -4.06
CA GLY A 322 -6.14 6.89 -4.80
C GLY A 322 -4.80 7.61 -5.06
N GLY A 323 -4.84 8.69 -5.79
CA GLY A 323 -3.67 9.46 -6.23
C GLY A 323 -3.88 10.08 -7.61
N VAL A 324 -2.80 10.33 -8.35
CA VAL A 324 -2.88 10.82 -9.73
C VAL A 324 -3.64 9.82 -10.59
N ASP A 325 -4.75 10.28 -11.22
CA ASP A 325 -5.60 9.44 -12.07
C ASP A 325 -4.79 8.92 -13.28
N LEU A 326 -4.69 7.60 -13.39
CA LEU A 326 -3.94 6.95 -14.47
C LEU A 326 -4.46 7.27 -15.88
N LYS A 327 -5.68 7.79 -16.00
CA LYS A 327 -6.22 8.26 -17.30
C LYS A 327 -5.42 9.42 -17.87
N VAL A 328 -4.78 10.22 -17.00
CA VAL A 328 -3.93 11.35 -17.42
C VAL A 328 -2.45 11.00 -17.50
N VAL A 329 -2.07 9.76 -17.23
CA VAL A 329 -0.68 9.27 -17.20
C VAL A 329 -0.44 8.27 -18.33
N SER A 330 0.72 8.36 -18.98
CA SER A 330 1.17 7.38 -19.98
C SER A 330 1.71 6.12 -19.29
N PRO A 331 1.21 4.92 -19.59
CA PRO A 331 1.76 3.69 -19.00
C PRO A 331 3.17 3.33 -19.50
N LYS A 332 3.59 3.90 -20.63
CA LYS A 332 4.91 3.65 -21.21
C LYS A 332 6.03 4.46 -20.56
N THR A 333 5.70 5.66 -20.07
CA THR A 333 6.70 6.63 -19.60
C THR A 333 6.40 7.16 -18.19
N CYS A 334 5.24 6.86 -17.62
CA CYS A 334 4.69 7.47 -16.41
C CYS A 334 4.66 9.02 -16.45
N SER A 335 4.69 9.62 -17.66
CA SER A 335 4.56 11.07 -17.85
C SER A 335 3.10 11.50 -17.91
N HIS A 336 2.82 12.75 -17.54
CA HIS A 336 1.52 13.36 -17.73
C HIS A 336 1.25 13.57 -19.23
N LYS A 337 0.04 13.23 -19.71
CA LYS A 337 -0.29 13.25 -21.15
C LYS A 337 -0.39 14.65 -21.77
N LYS A 338 -0.63 15.69 -20.95
CA LYS A 338 -0.83 17.08 -21.41
C LYS A 338 0.24 18.04 -20.88
N ILE A 339 0.70 17.87 -19.64
CA ILE A 339 1.76 18.71 -19.07
C ILE A 339 3.08 18.06 -19.45
N GLU A 340 3.79 18.69 -20.37
CA GLU A 340 5.10 18.21 -20.82
C GLU A 340 6.08 18.18 -19.65
N ASN A 341 7.00 17.22 -19.68
CA ASN A 341 8.10 17.10 -18.74
C ASN A 341 7.71 16.80 -17.27
N LEU A 342 6.45 16.48 -17.00
CA LEU A 342 5.95 16.07 -15.69
C LEU A 342 5.79 14.55 -15.65
N TYR A 343 6.48 13.90 -14.71
CA TYR A 343 6.49 12.44 -14.52
C TYR A 343 6.06 12.08 -13.09
N PHE A 344 5.54 10.87 -12.92
CA PHE A 344 5.09 10.37 -11.63
C PHE A 344 5.63 8.98 -11.36
N ALA A 345 6.03 8.69 -10.10
CA ALA A 345 6.42 7.34 -9.71
C ALA A 345 6.03 7.01 -8.26
N GLY A 346 5.72 5.75 -8.01
CA GLY A 346 5.35 5.24 -6.69
C GLY A 346 3.94 5.61 -6.25
N GLU A 347 3.74 5.70 -4.94
CA GLU A 347 2.45 5.83 -4.27
C GLU A 347 1.72 7.17 -4.53
N ILE A 348 2.33 8.12 -5.25
CA ILE A 348 1.66 9.34 -5.75
C ILE A 348 0.61 9.00 -6.80
N LEU A 349 0.76 7.90 -7.52
CA LEU A 349 -0.15 7.38 -8.53
C LEU A 349 -1.33 6.64 -7.89
N ASP A 350 -2.48 6.60 -8.55
CA ASP A 350 -3.60 5.74 -8.16
C ASP A 350 -3.29 4.26 -8.44
N LEU A 351 -2.21 3.79 -7.80
CA LEU A 351 -1.68 2.42 -7.83
C LEU A 351 -1.32 2.00 -6.41
N HIS A 352 -1.99 1.00 -5.89
CA HIS A 352 -1.68 0.41 -4.59
C HIS A 352 -1.96 -1.09 -4.62
N GLY A 353 -1.23 -1.85 -3.84
CA GLY A 353 -1.34 -3.30 -3.77
C GLY A 353 -1.62 -3.79 -2.37
N GLU A 354 -2.03 -5.04 -2.28
CA GLU A 354 -2.21 -5.77 -1.03
C GLU A 354 -0.88 -5.89 -0.24
N ILE A 355 -0.95 -6.27 1.04
CA ILE A 355 0.25 -6.60 1.83
C ILE A 355 0.97 -7.79 1.20
N GLY A 356 2.21 -7.62 0.78
CA GLY A 356 2.94 -8.72 0.12
C GLY A 356 4.20 -8.28 -0.63
N GLY A 357 4.58 -7.01 -0.54
CA GLY A 357 5.69 -6.43 -1.33
C GLY A 357 5.23 -5.74 -2.60
N TYR A 358 3.95 -5.80 -2.93
CA TYR A 358 3.40 -5.24 -4.17
C TYR A 358 3.55 -3.71 -4.24
N ASN A 359 3.35 -2.99 -3.14
CA ASN A 359 3.51 -1.52 -3.10
C ASN A 359 4.95 -1.09 -3.38
N LEU A 360 5.94 -1.88 -2.93
CA LEU A 360 7.33 -1.63 -3.30
C LEU A 360 7.60 -1.98 -4.77
N MET A 361 7.01 -3.07 -5.30
CA MET A 361 7.10 -3.38 -6.73
C MET A 361 6.48 -2.28 -7.60
N VAL A 362 5.36 -1.69 -7.21
CA VAL A 362 4.78 -0.49 -7.86
C VAL A 362 5.79 0.65 -7.89
N ALA A 363 6.47 0.93 -6.77
CA ALA A 363 7.48 1.97 -6.69
C ALA A 363 8.71 1.66 -7.56
N TRP A 364 9.18 0.41 -7.55
CA TRP A 364 10.31 -0.03 -8.38
C TRP A 364 10.00 0.07 -9.87
N PHE A 365 8.88 -0.51 -10.31
CA PHE A 365 8.52 -0.51 -11.73
C PHE A 365 8.27 0.90 -12.27
N THR A 366 7.52 1.73 -11.55
CA THR A 366 7.27 3.10 -12.00
C THR A 366 8.55 3.95 -11.98
N GLY A 367 9.45 3.73 -11.02
CA GLY A 367 10.76 4.37 -11.00
C GLY A 367 11.63 3.95 -12.20
N MET A 368 11.65 2.65 -12.53
CA MET A 368 12.37 2.14 -13.70
C MET A 368 11.81 2.68 -15.01
N ILE A 369 10.46 2.73 -15.16
CA ILE A 369 9.79 3.31 -16.33
C ILE A 369 10.21 4.77 -16.53
N VAL A 370 10.16 5.58 -15.48
CA VAL A 370 10.49 7.01 -15.57
C VAL A 370 11.96 7.21 -15.92
N ALA A 371 12.85 6.47 -15.27
CA ALA A 371 14.29 6.60 -15.54
C ALA A 371 14.62 6.22 -17.01
N ASP A 372 14.06 5.11 -17.52
CA ASP A 372 14.26 4.68 -18.90
C ASP A 372 13.68 5.71 -19.89
N ALA A 373 12.48 6.25 -19.63
CA ALA A 373 11.86 7.25 -20.47
C ALA A 373 12.68 8.55 -20.54
N ILE A 374 13.30 8.96 -19.43
CA ILE A 374 14.20 10.11 -19.40
C ILE A 374 15.48 9.80 -20.18
N LYS A 375 16.12 8.65 -19.96
CA LYS A 375 17.32 8.25 -20.72
C LYS A 375 17.06 8.23 -22.23
N GLU A 376 15.96 7.59 -22.65
CA GLU A 376 15.57 7.53 -24.07
C GLU A 376 15.42 8.94 -24.67
N LYS A 377 14.81 9.88 -23.94
CA LYS A 377 14.67 11.29 -24.36
C LYS A 377 16.01 11.99 -24.61
N TYR A 378 17.08 11.56 -23.94
CA TYR A 378 18.44 12.11 -24.09
C TYR A 378 19.32 11.21 -24.96
N GLY A 379 18.80 10.15 -25.59
CA GLY A 379 19.58 9.24 -26.42
C GLY A 379 20.59 8.39 -25.64
N ILE A 380 20.32 8.15 -24.33
CA ILE A 380 21.19 7.37 -23.45
C ILE A 380 20.69 5.93 -23.42
N GLU A 381 21.57 4.97 -23.69
CA GLU A 381 21.25 3.55 -23.61
C GLU A 381 20.93 3.09 -22.18
N ASN A 382 20.06 2.05 -22.07
CA ASN A 382 19.56 1.53 -20.78
C ASN A 382 20.43 0.40 -20.21
#